data_38dfcd84002ced5ccdb7aaf516f2fb0a
#
_entry.id   38dfcd84002ced5ccdb7aaf516f2fb0a
#
_cell.length_a   1.000
_cell.length_b   1.000
_cell.length_c   1.000
_cell.angle_alpha   90.00
_cell.angle_beta   90.00
_cell.angle_gamma   90.00
#
_symmetry.space_group_name_H-M   'P 1'
#
loop_
_entity.id
_entity.type
_entity.pdbx_description
1 polymer ?
#
loop_
_entity_poly.entity_id
_entity_poly.type
_entity_poly.pdbx_seq_one_letter_code
_entity_poly.pdbx_strand_id
1 'polypeptide(L)'
;CIRDSNALAGTTKEYFTKIPVINSEMENVSTSQLTDGHTKYFPTDTSIAECHIDYVVKMDKDSYLYMYLPTKYERSCNVWIQDEDDYMDGSEPMEYAGQFFVGDNYSIMNLGKFYEGQELRIRITVANDDNEAYWKDQLFYTLDYDSFAQTCADMQKNVLEVTSFKDTYLEGTVNAENDGSVLFTTIPYENGWTITVNGKKVTAEKSLDSLITIPLEQGENKITMKFSPDYWKVSLIITGFGVALLVLIFLFEYKRGKVMKLSLIHISEPTRLQLIS
;
A
#
# COMPACT_ATOMS: atom_id res chain seq x y z
N CYS A 1 -3.27 -4.49 7.22
CA CYS A 1 -4.58 -4.72 6.55
C CYS A 1 -5.63 -5.34 7.47
N ILE A 2 -5.43 -6.54 8.01
CA ILE A 2 -6.45 -7.20 8.88
C ILE A 2 -6.77 -6.33 10.10
N ARG A 3 -5.76 -5.84 10.81
CA ARG A 3 -5.90 -4.94 11.94
C ARG A 3 -6.53 -3.59 11.55
N ASP A 4 -6.18 -3.11 10.38
CA ASP A 4 -6.62 -1.80 9.89
C ASP A 4 -8.08 -1.81 9.45
N SER A 5 -8.57 -2.92 8.86
CA SER A 5 -9.98 -3.10 8.51
C SER A 5 -10.90 -3.00 9.74
N ASN A 6 -10.48 -3.60 10.86
CA ASN A 6 -11.22 -3.53 12.12
C ASN A 6 -11.20 -2.12 12.71
N ALA A 7 -10.06 -1.43 12.63
CA ALA A 7 -9.92 -0.04 13.10
C ALA A 7 -10.77 0.93 12.27
N LEU A 8 -10.80 0.77 10.94
CA LEU A 8 -11.63 1.58 10.03
C LEU A 8 -13.13 1.46 10.34
N ALA A 9 -13.58 0.26 10.67
CA ALA A 9 -14.97 0.02 10.99
C ALA A 9 -15.37 0.47 12.41
N GLY A 10 -14.42 0.93 13.23
CA GLY A 10 -14.66 1.28 14.63
C GLY A 10 -15.17 0.09 15.46
N THR A 11 -14.90 -1.13 15.02
CA THR A 11 -15.40 -2.36 15.64
C THR A 11 -14.26 -3.18 16.22
N THR A 12 -14.58 -4.00 17.22
CA THR A 12 -13.67 -5.03 17.73
C THR A 12 -13.84 -6.36 16.99
N LYS A 13 -14.69 -6.40 15.96
CA LYS A 13 -15.01 -7.61 15.20
C LYS A 13 -13.87 -7.94 14.25
N GLU A 14 -13.37 -9.15 14.31
CA GLU A 14 -12.39 -9.66 13.37
C GLU A 14 -13.10 -10.22 12.13
N TYR A 15 -12.83 -9.61 10.96
CA TYR A 15 -13.36 -10.09 9.69
C TYR A 15 -12.53 -11.23 9.11
N PHE A 16 -11.25 -11.26 9.42
CA PHE A 16 -10.34 -12.29 8.98
C PHE A 16 -10.08 -13.29 10.10
N THR A 17 -10.40 -14.54 9.85
CA THR A 17 -10.13 -15.65 10.77
C THR A 17 -8.95 -16.47 10.28
N LYS A 18 -8.01 -16.75 11.14
CA LYS A 18 -6.85 -17.60 10.81
C LYS A 18 -7.28 -19.04 10.60
N ILE A 19 -6.80 -19.66 9.53
CA ILE A 19 -6.90 -21.09 9.29
C ILE A 19 -5.58 -21.75 9.71
N PRO A 20 -5.63 -22.79 10.55
CA PRO A 20 -4.42 -23.53 10.91
C PRO A 20 -3.93 -24.36 9.73
N VAL A 21 -2.62 -24.44 9.59
CA VAL A 21 -1.98 -25.43 8.73
C VAL A 21 -2.11 -26.79 9.42
N ILE A 22 -2.70 -27.77 8.72
CA ILE A 22 -2.89 -29.14 9.25
C ILE A 22 -1.73 -30.05 8.92
N ASN A 23 -1.03 -29.80 7.83
CA ASN A 23 0.20 -30.50 7.44
C ASN A 23 1.14 -29.57 6.67
N SER A 24 2.44 -29.81 6.75
CA SER A 24 3.43 -29.13 5.93
C SER A 24 4.56 -30.06 5.52
N GLU A 25 4.95 -29.97 4.28
CA GLU A 25 6.03 -30.75 3.67
C GLU A 25 7.05 -29.78 3.05
N MET A 26 8.32 -30.15 3.11
CA MET A 26 9.40 -29.34 2.55
C MET A 26 10.23 -30.20 1.62
N GLU A 27 10.43 -29.74 0.40
CA GLU A 27 11.32 -30.39 -0.56
C GLU A 27 12.51 -29.49 -0.82
N ASN A 28 13.69 -30.01 -0.56
CA ASN A 28 14.97 -29.33 -0.67
C ASN A 28 15.03 -27.97 0.07
N VAL A 29 14.34 -27.84 1.20
CA VAL A 29 14.30 -26.63 2.02
C VAL A 29 14.75 -26.95 3.44
N SER A 30 15.68 -26.17 3.94
CA SER A 30 16.11 -26.16 5.35
C SER A 30 15.60 -24.89 6.04
N THR A 31 15.42 -24.96 7.35
CA THR A 31 14.88 -23.84 8.13
C THR A 31 15.79 -23.48 9.31
N SER A 32 15.72 -22.22 9.72
CA SER A 32 16.36 -21.72 10.94
C SER A 32 15.46 -20.65 11.57
N GLN A 33 15.22 -20.79 12.87
CA GLN A 33 14.44 -19.80 13.63
C GLN A 33 15.28 -18.59 13.97
N LEU A 34 14.71 -17.39 13.80
CA LEU A 34 15.29 -16.13 14.19
C LEU A 34 14.74 -15.64 15.54
N THR A 35 15.50 -14.79 16.19
CA THR A 35 15.14 -14.22 17.51
C THR A 35 13.93 -13.27 17.46
N ASP A 36 13.60 -12.74 16.29
CA ASP A 36 12.45 -11.85 16.06
C ASP A 36 11.15 -12.58 15.70
N GLY A 37 11.18 -13.91 15.73
CA GLY A 37 10.04 -14.78 15.47
C GLY A 37 9.80 -15.08 13.98
N HIS A 38 10.71 -14.70 13.09
CA HIS A 38 10.69 -15.17 11.71
C HIS A 38 11.39 -16.52 11.58
N THR A 39 10.90 -17.34 10.65
CA THR A 39 11.59 -18.53 10.18
C THR A 39 12.30 -18.18 8.89
N LYS A 40 13.58 -18.49 8.84
CA LYS A 40 14.42 -18.43 7.65
C LYS A 40 14.28 -19.72 6.89
N TYR A 41 14.07 -19.63 5.58
CA TYR A 41 13.99 -20.76 4.64
C TYR A 41 15.08 -20.62 3.59
N PHE A 42 15.79 -21.69 3.31
CA PHE A 42 16.89 -21.68 2.35
C PHE A 42 17.07 -23.07 1.71
N PRO A 43 17.58 -23.16 0.48
CA PRO A 43 17.84 -24.45 -0.16
C PRO A 43 18.81 -25.30 0.66
N THR A 44 18.49 -26.59 0.79
CA THR A 44 19.41 -27.58 1.40
C THR A 44 20.54 -27.91 0.43
N ASP A 45 20.20 -28.05 -0.85
CA ASP A 45 21.13 -28.30 -1.94
C ASP A 45 20.82 -27.37 -3.12
N THR A 46 21.72 -26.44 -3.41
CA THR A 46 21.58 -25.47 -4.49
C THR A 46 21.73 -26.06 -5.89
N SER A 47 22.18 -27.30 -6.02
CA SER A 47 22.24 -27.99 -7.30
C SER A 47 20.88 -28.55 -7.77
N ILE A 48 19.91 -28.64 -6.87
CA ILE A 48 18.56 -29.15 -7.15
C ILE A 48 17.67 -27.93 -7.50
N ALA A 49 17.05 -27.97 -8.69
CA ALA A 49 16.29 -26.85 -9.22
C ALA A 49 15.00 -26.55 -8.43
N GLU A 50 14.36 -27.57 -7.87
CA GLU A 50 13.10 -27.41 -7.13
C GLU A 50 13.36 -27.26 -5.62
N CYS A 51 12.85 -26.17 -5.08
CA CYS A 51 12.82 -25.87 -3.65
C CYS A 51 11.46 -25.31 -3.31
N HIS A 52 10.66 -26.04 -2.53
CA HIS A 52 9.33 -25.59 -2.17
C HIS A 52 8.88 -26.08 -0.80
N ILE A 53 7.86 -25.40 -0.31
CA ILE A 53 7.14 -25.75 0.90
C ILE A 53 5.69 -25.92 0.53
N ASP A 54 5.12 -27.07 0.84
CA ASP A 54 3.70 -27.36 0.72
C ASP A 54 3.04 -27.20 2.07
N TYR A 55 1.97 -26.44 2.12
CA TYR A 55 1.09 -26.30 3.27
C TYR A 55 -0.27 -26.89 2.94
N VAL A 56 -0.80 -27.72 3.82
CA VAL A 56 -2.17 -28.22 3.70
C VAL A 56 -3.05 -27.50 4.72
N VAL A 57 -4.13 -26.95 4.24
CA VAL A 57 -5.15 -26.28 5.07
C VAL A 57 -6.53 -26.86 4.79
N LYS A 58 -7.43 -26.80 5.76
CA LYS A 58 -8.81 -27.24 5.62
C LYS A 58 -9.75 -26.08 5.82
N MET A 59 -10.66 -25.88 4.87
CA MET A 59 -11.68 -24.84 4.94
C MET A 59 -12.69 -25.15 6.05
N ASP A 60 -12.90 -24.18 6.94
CA ASP A 60 -13.85 -24.25 8.05
C ASP A 60 -15.26 -23.76 7.67
N LYS A 61 -15.39 -23.10 6.51
CA LYS A 61 -16.63 -22.56 5.95
C LYS A 61 -16.45 -22.22 4.47
N ASP A 62 -17.56 -22.01 3.76
CA ASP A 62 -17.53 -21.45 2.40
C ASP A 62 -17.00 -20.02 2.46
N SER A 63 -15.83 -19.77 1.89
CA SER A 63 -15.18 -18.47 1.95
C SER A 63 -14.09 -18.31 0.89
N TYR A 64 -13.64 -17.08 0.72
CA TYR A 64 -12.36 -16.81 0.06
C TYR A 64 -11.22 -17.14 1.00
N LEU A 65 -10.21 -17.81 0.47
CA LEU A 65 -8.94 -18.09 1.15
C LEU A 65 -7.93 -16.99 0.80
N TYR A 66 -7.37 -16.39 1.80
CA TYR A 66 -6.32 -15.38 1.68
C TYR A 66 -5.03 -15.90 2.28
N MET A 67 -3.93 -15.62 1.61
CA MET A 67 -2.60 -15.85 2.13
C MET A 67 -1.93 -14.50 2.43
N TYR A 68 -1.32 -14.41 3.59
CA TYR A 68 -0.49 -13.29 4.01
C TYR A 68 0.91 -13.79 4.32
N LEU A 69 1.90 -13.27 3.60
CA LEU A 69 3.29 -13.67 3.74
C LEU A 69 4.11 -12.49 4.30
N PRO A 70 4.18 -12.34 5.63
CA PRO A 70 4.96 -11.28 6.25
C PRO A 70 6.45 -11.62 6.14
N THR A 71 7.15 -10.97 5.24
CA THR A 71 8.56 -11.24 4.99
C THR A 71 9.43 -10.05 5.37
N LYS A 72 10.72 -10.29 5.52
CA LYS A 72 11.69 -9.30 5.97
C LYS A 72 12.55 -8.71 4.85
N TYR A 73 12.69 -9.42 3.73
CA TYR A 73 13.54 -9.02 2.60
C TYR A 73 12.86 -9.29 1.27
N GLU A 74 13.16 -8.47 0.24
CA GLU A 74 12.58 -8.60 -1.09
C GLU A 74 12.95 -9.91 -1.76
N ARG A 75 11.92 -10.72 -2.05
CA ARG A 75 12.09 -11.95 -2.77
C ARG A 75 10.80 -12.41 -3.42
N SER A 76 10.84 -12.74 -4.69
CA SER A 76 9.68 -13.32 -5.34
C SER A 76 9.52 -14.79 -4.98
N CYS A 77 8.33 -15.16 -4.53
CA CYS A 77 7.92 -16.55 -4.35
C CYS A 77 6.73 -16.82 -5.25
N ASN A 78 6.78 -17.89 -6.03
CA ASN A 78 5.62 -18.37 -6.78
C ASN A 78 4.74 -19.20 -5.84
N VAL A 79 3.43 -19.04 -6.03
CA VAL A 79 2.41 -19.74 -5.25
C VAL A 79 1.54 -20.55 -6.19
N TRP A 80 1.34 -21.81 -5.83
CA TRP A 80 0.51 -22.78 -6.53
C TRP A 80 -0.52 -23.32 -5.57
N ILE A 81 -1.68 -23.74 -6.07
CA ILE A 81 -2.76 -24.28 -5.26
C ILE A 81 -3.42 -25.46 -5.95
N GLN A 82 -3.89 -26.42 -5.16
CA GLN A 82 -4.64 -27.57 -5.66
C GLN A 82 -5.51 -28.13 -4.52
N ASP A 83 -6.59 -28.80 -4.89
CA ASP A 83 -7.30 -29.67 -3.94
C ASP A 83 -6.40 -30.84 -3.51
N GLU A 84 -6.41 -31.19 -2.24
CA GLU A 84 -5.51 -32.22 -1.70
C GLU A 84 -5.82 -33.62 -2.27
N ASP A 85 -7.09 -33.94 -2.50
CA ASP A 85 -7.50 -35.19 -3.08
C ASP A 85 -6.96 -35.35 -4.51
N ASP A 86 -7.06 -34.26 -5.34
CA ASP A 86 -6.53 -34.23 -6.70
C ASP A 86 -5.01 -34.34 -6.73
N TYR A 87 -4.33 -33.74 -5.76
CA TYR A 87 -2.89 -33.84 -5.61
C TYR A 87 -2.45 -35.27 -5.27
N MET A 88 -3.16 -35.90 -4.32
CA MET A 88 -2.80 -37.25 -3.85
C MET A 88 -3.06 -38.34 -4.88
N ASP A 89 -4.09 -38.19 -5.72
CA ASP A 89 -4.39 -39.16 -6.79
C ASP A 89 -3.70 -38.82 -8.14
N GLY A 90 -3.11 -37.62 -8.26
CA GLY A 90 -2.40 -37.16 -9.45
C GLY A 90 -3.31 -36.88 -10.62
N SER A 91 -4.59 -36.60 -10.38
CA SER A 91 -5.61 -36.40 -11.42
C SER A 91 -5.41 -35.08 -12.17
N GLU A 92 -4.99 -34.04 -11.46
CA GLU A 92 -4.81 -32.70 -12.04
C GLU A 92 -3.48 -32.08 -11.59
N PRO A 93 -2.88 -31.17 -12.38
CA PRO A 93 -1.69 -30.43 -11.97
C PRO A 93 -2.07 -29.28 -11.02
N MET A 94 -1.11 -28.84 -10.18
CA MET A 94 -1.30 -27.64 -9.37
C MET A 94 -1.52 -26.40 -10.25
N GLU A 95 -2.48 -25.58 -9.88
CA GLU A 95 -2.77 -24.30 -10.53
C GLU A 95 -1.86 -23.19 -10.02
N TYR A 96 -1.38 -22.35 -10.92
CA TYR A 96 -0.59 -21.17 -10.55
C TYR A 96 -1.50 -20.07 -9.96
N ALA A 97 -1.36 -19.78 -8.68
CA ALA A 97 -2.16 -18.78 -7.99
C ALA A 97 -1.58 -17.35 -8.10
N GLY A 98 -0.25 -17.22 -8.27
CA GLY A 98 0.37 -15.93 -8.39
C GLY A 98 1.80 -15.86 -7.87
N GLN A 99 2.35 -14.65 -7.83
CA GLN A 99 3.69 -14.38 -7.34
C GLN A 99 3.65 -13.34 -6.24
N PHE A 100 4.31 -13.61 -5.12
CA PHE A 100 4.62 -12.61 -4.11
C PHE A 100 5.97 -11.96 -4.39
N PHE A 101 5.99 -10.64 -4.36
CA PHE A 101 7.21 -9.90 -4.21
C PHE A 101 7.49 -9.77 -2.72
N VAL A 102 8.57 -10.36 -2.33
CA VAL A 102 8.99 -10.46 -0.95
C VAL A 102 9.89 -9.27 -0.64
N GLY A 103 9.32 -8.23 -0.13
CA GLY A 103 9.98 -7.10 0.43
C GLY A 103 9.11 -6.61 1.57
N ASP A 104 9.41 -5.64 2.33
CA ASP A 104 8.57 -5.09 3.40
C ASP A 104 7.08 -4.87 3.01
N ASN A 105 6.66 -5.54 1.95
CA ASN A 105 5.31 -5.57 1.40
C ASN A 105 4.46 -6.58 2.17
N TYR A 106 3.65 -6.06 3.04
CA TYR A 106 2.58 -6.80 3.73
C TYR A 106 1.42 -7.09 2.77
N SER A 107 1.73 -7.76 1.64
CA SER A 107 0.74 -8.09 0.61
C SER A 107 -0.14 -9.24 1.05
N ILE A 108 -1.44 -9.12 0.79
CA ILE A 108 -2.41 -10.21 0.94
C ILE A 108 -2.76 -10.73 -0.45
N MET A 109 -2.63 -12.05 -0.66
CA MET A 109 -3.04 -12.71 -1.89
C MET A 109 -4.38 -13.40 -1.69
N ASN A 110 -5.32 -13.16 -2.60
CA ASN A 110 -6.56 -13.94 -2.68
C ASN A 110 -6.28 -15.20 -3.50
N LEU A 111 -6.41 -16.36 -2.88
CA LEU A 111 -6.17 -17.67 -3.51
C LEU A 111 -7.39 -18.25 -4.21
N GLY A 112 -8.57 -17.64 -4.01
CA GLY A 112 -9.82 -18.12 -4.60
C GLY A 112 -10.90 -18.37 -3.57
N LYS A 113 -12.08 -18.82 -4.07
CA LYS A 113 -13.22 -19.20 -3.25
C LYS A 113 -13.29 -20.72 -3.14
N PHE A 114 -13.39 -21.21 -1.91
CA PHE A 114 -13.44 -22.64 -1.60
C PHE A 114 -14.61 -22.94 -0.66
N TYR A 115 -14.94 -24.21 -0.49
CA TYR A 115 -16.10 -24.69 0.25
C TYR A 115 -15.70 -25.34 1.56
N GLU A 116 -16.62 -25.35 2.53
CA GLU A 116 -16.41 -26.01 3.81
C GLU A 116 -15.99 -27.47 3.63
N GLY A 117 -14.98 -27.87 4.37
CA GLY A 117 -14.44 -29.23 4.37
C GLY A 117 -13.38 -29.51 3.29
N GLN A 118 -13.23 -28.67 2.26
CA GLN A 118 -12.15 -28.87 1.28
C GLN A 118 -10.78 -28.77 1.97
N GLU A 119 -9.90 -29.68 1.62
CA GLU A 119 -8.49 -29.65 1.99
C GLU A 119 -7.68 -29.18 0.78
N LEU A 120 -6.86 -28.17 0.98
CA LEU A 120 -6.14 -27.46 -0.08
C LEU A 120 -4.64 -27.54 0.20
N ARG A 121 -3.88 -27.92 -0.82
CA ARG A 121 -2.43 -27.88 -0.83
C ARG A 121 -1.97 -26.57 -1.49
N ILE A 122 -1.19 -25.80 -0.76
CA ILE A 122 -0.62 -24.55 -1.22
C ILE A 122 0.90 -24.70 -1.24
N ARG A 123 1.49 -24.61 -2.42
CA ARG A 123 2.93 -24.68 -2.63
C ARG A 123 3.52 -23.28 -2.74
N ILE A 124 4.54 -23.01 -1.94
CA ILE A 124 5.35 -21.79 -2.03
C ILE A 124 6.74 -22.21 -2.49
N THR A 125 7.16 -21.72 -3.66
CA THR A 125 8.51 -21.99 -4.16
C THR A 125 9.50 -21.03 -3.51
N VAL A 126 10.60 -21.56 -3.03
CA VAL A 126 11.76 -20.80 -2.55
C VAL A 126 12.76 -20.70 -3.69
N ALA A 127 13.32 -19.52 -3.95
CA ALA A 127 14.31 -19.38 -5.00
C ALA A 127 15.57 -20.20 -4.69
N ASN A 128 16.06 -20.93 -5.68
CA ASN A 128 17.25 -21.72 -5.58
C ASN A 128 18.52 -20.91 -5.88
N ASP A 129 18.74 -19.86 -5.11
CA ASP A 129 19.93 -19.03 -5.15
C ASP A 129 20.47 -18.83 -3.72
N ASP A 130 21.58 -18.14 -3.56
CA ASP A 130 22.20 -17.87 -2.25
C ASP A 130 21.33 -16.99 -1.35
N ASN A 131 20.14 -16.62 -1.81
CA ASN A 131 19.24 -15.81 -1.06
C ASN A 131 18.28 -16.63 -0.20
N GLU A 132 17.80 -16.05 0.85
CA GLU A 132 17.02 -16.67 1.91
C GLU A 132 15.66 -16.02 2.01
N ALA A 133 14.60 -16.81 2.13
CA ALA A 133 13.27 -16.31 2.39
C ALA A 133 12.98 -16.31 3.90
N TYR A 134 12.20 -15.34 4.37
CA TYR A 134 11.89 -15.19 5.78
C TYR A 134 10.42 -14.84 5.96
N TRP A 135 9.66 -15.64 6.69
CA TRP A 135 8.29 -15.31 7.07
C TRP A 135 7.91 -15.86 8.43
N LYS A 136 6.80 -15.38 8.99
CA LYS A 136 6.22 -15.85 10.23
C LYS A 136 5.16 -16.92 9.93
N ASP A 137 4.93 -17.78 10.90
CA ASP A 137 3.88 -18.78 10.83
C ASP A 137 2.47 -18.16 10.74
N GLN A 138 1.50 -18.97 10.34
CA GLN A 138 0.07 -18.63 10.17
C GLN A 138 -0.17 -17.63 9.02
N LEU A 139 -0.09 -18.16 7.84
CA LEU A 139 -0.17 -17.43 6.59
C LEU A 139 -1.59 -17.35 6.02
N PHE A 140 -2.54 -18.16 6.50
CA PHE A 140 -3.81 -18.38 5.84
C PHE A 140 -5.00 -17.84 6.65
N TYR A 141 -5.96 -17.23 5.95
CA TYR A 141 -7.12 -16.58 6.54
C TYR A 141 -8.36 -16.79 5.69
N THR A 142 -9.51 -16.93 6.32
CA THR A 142 -10.82 -16.77 5.68
C THR A 142 -11.40 -15.40 6.01
N LEU A 143 -12.23 -14.87 5.11
CA LEU A 143 -12.95 -13.60 5.29
C LEU A 143 -14.42 -13.87 5.64
N ASP A 144 -14.92 -13.28 6.71
CA ASP A 144 -16.35 -13.15 6.96
C ASP A 144 -16.89 -12.03 6.06
N TYR A 145 -17.19 -12.43 4.81
CA TYR A 145 -17.61 -11.50 3.76
C TYR A 145 -18.91 -10.79 4.10
N ASP A 146 -19.88 -11.49 4.67
CA ASP A 146 -21.19 -10.92 4.99
C ASP A 146 -21.08 -9.82 6.04
N SER A 147 -20.34 -10.09 7.09
CA SER A 147 -20.06 -9.11 8.13
C SER A 147 -19.25 -7.92 7.62
N PHE A 148 -18.28 -8.16 6.75
CA PHE A 148 -17.51 -7.10 6.13
C PHE A 148 -18.37 -6.25 5.19
N ALA A 149 -19.17 -6.89 4.32
CA ALA A 149 -20.09 -6.20 3.42
C ALA A 149 -21.13 -5.38 4.18
N GLN A 150 -21.67 -5.91 5.27
CA GLN A 150 -22.62 -5.18 6.13
C GLN A 150 -21.96 -3.93 6.72
N THR A 151 -20.74 -4.05 7.21
CA THR A 151 -20.01 -2.90 7.77
C THR A 151 -19.74 -1.85 6.70
N CYS A 152 -19.35 -2.26 5.50
CA CYS A 152 -19.18 -1.33 4.37
C CYS A 152 -20.50 -0.62 4.04
N ALA A 153 -21.62 -1.34 4.02
CA ALA A 153 -22.94 -0.77 3.77
C ALA A 153 -23.35 0.23 4.87
N ASP A 154 -23.03 -0.07 6.13
CA ASP A 154 -23.30 0.83 7.26
C ASP A 154 -22.44 2.10 7.18
N MET A 155 -21.18 1.99 6.81
CA MET A 155 -20.30 3.15 6.60
C MET A 155 -20.76 4.04 5.41
N GLN A 156 -21.40 3.46 4.40
CA GLN A 156 -21.94 4.21 3.25
C GLN A 156 -23.18 5.04 3.58
N LYS A 157 -23.86 4.80 4.71
CA LYS A 157 -25.06 5.57 5.09
C LYS A 157 -24.73 7.01 5.46
N ASN A 158 -23.56 7.26 6.01
CA ASN A 158 -23.14 8.55 6.54
C ASN A 158 -21.83 9.00 5.89
N VAL A 159 -21.88 9.23 4.58
CA VAL A 159 -20.72 9.72 3.80
C VAL A 159 -20.72 11.23 3.71
N LEU A 160 -19.54 11.81 3.49
CA LEU A 160 -19.41 13.22 3.18
C LEU A 160 -19.99 13.52 1.80
N GLU A 161 -21.07 14.27 1.75
CA GLU A 161 -21.63 14.80 0.50
C GLU A 161 -20.80 16.03 0.07
N VAL A 162 -19.92 15.80 -0.91
CA VAL A 162 -18.99 16.83 -1.39
C VAL A 162 -19.74 17.83 -2.26
N THR A 163 -19.77 19.10 -1.84
CA THR A 163 -20.41 20.22 -2.58
C THR A 163 -19.42 21.01 -3.43
N SER A 164 -18.15 21.01 -3.07
CA SER A 164 -17.07 21.66 -3.82
C SER A 164 -15.76 20.90 -3.66
N PHE A 165 -15.09 20.65 -4.77
CA PHE A 165 -13.78 19.98 -4.80
C PHE A 165 -12.83 20.71 -5.76
N LYS A 166 -11.63 21.03 -5.27
CA LYS A 166 -10.49 21.60 -6.02
C LYS A 166 -9.21 21.04 -5.44
N ASP A 167 -8.11 21.16 -6.15
CA ASP A 167 -6.80 20.60 -5.74
C ASP A 167 -6.39 20.94 -4.29
N THR A 168 -6.76 22.12 -3.80
CA THR A 168 -6.41 22.60 -2.45
C THR A 168 -7.61 22.94 -1.58
N TYR A 169 -8.82 22.53 -2.00
CA TYR A 169 -10.05 22.88 -1.32
C TYR A 169 -11.11 21.79 -1.46
N LEU A 170 -11.68 21.40 -0.33
CA LEU A 170 -12.82 20.50 -0.26
C LEU A 170 -13.87 21.11 0.68
N GLU A 171 -15.12 21.07 0.27
CA GLU A 171 -16.28 21.45 1.09
C GLU A 171 -17.38 20.41 0.91
N GLY A 172 -18.06 20.08 2.00
CA GLY A 172 -19.16 19.13 1.98
C GLY A 172 -19.91 19.13 3.31
N THR A 173 -20.96 18.31 3.34
CA THR A 173 -21.77 18.08 4.53
C THR A 173 -21.81 16.60 4.89
N VAL A 174 -21.85 16.30 6.17
CA VAL A 174 -22.00 14.94 6.70
C VAL A 174 -22.88 14.95 7.94
N ASN A 175 -23.72 13.95 8.07
CA ASN A 175 -24.56 13.79 9.27
C ASN A 175 -23.91 12.77 10.21
N ALA A 176 -23.66 13.16 11.46
CA ALA A 176 -23.14 12.31 12.51
C ALA A 176 -24.26 11.84 13.42
N GLU A 177 -24.46 10.53 13.55
CA GLU A 177 -25.54 9.97 14.37
C GLU A 177 -25.31 10.17 15.86
N ASN A 178 -24.05 10.14 16.30
CA ASN A 178 -23.68 10.15 17.70
C ASN A 178 -22.61 11.21 18.00
N ASP A 179 -22.60 11.66 19.26
CA ASP A 179 -21.47 12.44 19.78
C ASP A 179 -20.17 11.60 19.74
N GLY A 180 -19.07 12.26 19.42
CA GLY A 180 -17.78 11.59 19.30
C GLY A 180 -17.57 10.83 17.98
N SER A 181 -18.53 10.93 17.05
CA SER A 181 -18.32 10.46 15.68
C SER A 181 -17.15 11.17 15.02
N VAL A 182 -16.48 10.48 14.11
CA VAL A 182 -15.37 11.04 13.36
C VAL A 182 -15.57 10.83 11.87
N LEU A 183 -15.21 11.82 11.08
CA LEU A 183 -15.09 11.68 9.62
C LEU A 183 -13.70 11.13 9.31
N PHE A 184 -13.65 9.89 8.88
CA PHE A 184 -12.44 9.28 8.34
C PHE A 184 -12.28 9.66 6.87
N THR A 185 -11.07 10.04 6.46
CA THR A 185 -10.76 10.39 5.08
C THR A 185 -9.59 9.56 4.56
N THR A 186 -9.49 9.43 3.24
CA THR A 186 -8.30 8.86 2.56
C THR A 186 -7.25 9.93 2.23
N ILE A 187 -7.40 11.14 2.79
CA ILE A 187 -6.48 12.25 2.57
C ILE A 187 -5.27 12.07 3.51
N PRO A 188 -4.03 12.13 2.99
CA PRO A 188 -2.84 12.04 3.81
C PRO A 188 -2.78 13.17 4.85
N TYR A 189 -2.34 12.80 6.07
CA TYR A 189 -2.11 13.76 7.14
C TYR A 189 -0.78 14.48 6.89
N GLU A 190 -0.89 15.71 6.42
CA GLU A 190 0.24 16.59 6.16
C GLU A 190 0.04 17.93 6.85
N ASN A 191 1.15 18.59 7.17
CA ASN A 191 1.11 19.98 7.59
C ASN A 191 0.58 20.86 6.44
N GLY A 192 -0.16 21.91 6.79
CA GLY A 192 -0.73 22.83 5.78
C GLY A 192 -2.25 22.69 5.61
N TRP A 193 -2.88 21.64 6.10
CA TRP A 193 -4.33 21.55 6.15
C TRP A 193 -4.92 22.48 7.21
N THR A 194 -5.88 23.27 6.82
CA THR A 194 -6.77 24.04 7.71
C THR A 194 -8.17 23.46 7.57
N ILE A 195 -8.68 22.89 8.65
CA ILE A 195 -9.98 22.20 8.67
C ILE A 195 -10.93 22.96 9.58
N THR A 196 -12.16 23.14 9.08
CA THR A 196 -13.24 23.72 9.89
C THR A 196 -14.45 22.81 9.87
N VAL A 197 -15.10 22.67 11.03
CA VAL A 197 -16.40 22.02 11.20
C VAL A 197 -17.37 23.08 11.68
N ASN A 198 -18.48 23.28 10.99
CA ASN A 198 -19.48 24.30 11.29
C ASN A 198 -18.88 25.73 11.43
N GLY A 199 -17.85 26.03 10.62
CA GLY A 199 -17.14 27.31 10.65
C GLY A 199 -16.11 27.46 11.77
N LYS A 200 -16.03 26.52 12.71
CA LYS A 200 -15.00 26.51 13.78
C LYS A 200 -13.79 25.70 13.33
N LYS A 201 -12.59 26.24 13.56
CA LYS A 201 -11.34 25.51 13.27
C LYS A 201 -11.20 24.33 14.22
N VAL A 202 -10.95 23.15 13.65
CA VAL A 202 -10.69 21.92 14.39
C VAL A 202 -9.30 21.40 14.11
N THR A 203 -8.73 20.67 15.07
CA THR A 203 -7.48 19.96 14.88
C THR A 203 -7.80 18.57 14.34
N ALA A 204 -7.25 18.24 13.17
CA ALA A 204 -7.34 16.89 12.64
C ALA A 204 -6.55 15.91 13.50
N GLU A 205 -7.06 14.72 13.63
CA GLU A 205 -6.34 13.60 14.22
C GLU A 205 -5.71 12.74 13.14
N LYS A 206 -4.67 12.01 13.50
CA LYS A 206 -3.98 11.10 12.61
C LYS A 206 -4.47 9.68 12.84
N SER A 207 -5.10 9.09 11.86
CA SER A 207 -5.53 7.70 11.87
C SER A 207 -4.66 6.83 10.96
N LEU A 208 -4.48 5.55 11.32
CA LEU A 208 -3.63 4.60 10.59
C LEU A 208 -2.24 5.17 10.27
N ASP A 209 -1.69 5.96 11.20
CA ASP A 209 -0.40 6.63 11.11
C ASP A 209 -0.20 7.57 9.91
N SER A 210 -1.20 7.76 9.06
CA SER A 210 -1.04 8.49 7.80
C SER A 210 -2.23 9.29 7.31
N LEU A 211 -3.46 9.05 7.78
CA LEU A 211 -4.68 9.62 7.21
C LEU A 211 -5.36 10.61 8.15
N ILE A 212 -6.07 11.58 7.56
CA ILE A 212 -6.81 12.59 8.32
C ILE A 212 -8.12 12.03 8.86
N THR A 213 -8.36 12.24 10.15
CA THR A 213 -9.63 12.02 10.84
C THR A 213 -10.10 13.33 11.45
N ILE A 214 -11.38 13.65 11.27
CA ILE A 214 -11.97 14.91 11.71
C ILE A 214 -13.06 14.64 12.74
N PRO A 215 -12.95 15.17 13.98
CA PRO A 215 -14.00 15.03 14.96
C PRO A 215 -15.26 15.79 14.52
N LEU A 216 -16.43 15.16 14.73
CA LEU A 216 -17.74 15.68 14.37
C LEU A 216 -18.59 15.98 15.61
N GLU A 217 -19.50 16.95 15.49
CA GLU A 217 -20.59 17.17 16.44
C GLU A 217 -21.80 16.31 16.03
N GLN A 218 -22.66 15.90 16.97
CA GLN A 218 -23.89 15.19 16.60
C GLN A 218 -24.78 16.02 15.67
N GLY A 219 -25.36 15.40 14.65
CA GLY A 219 -26.18 16.05 13.63
C GLY A 219 -25.42 16.43 12.37
N GLU A 220 -25.95 17.40 11.64
CA GLU A 220 -25.36 17.86 10.39
C GLU A 220 -24.10 18.69 10.64
N ASN A 221 -23.02 18.34 9.98
CA ASN A 221 -21.73 19.03 10.03
C ASN A 221 -21.34 19.54 8.64
N LYS A 222 -21.06 20.84 8.56
CA LYS A 222 -20.46 21.44 7.38
C LYS A 222 -18.94 21.43 7.50
N ILE A 223 -18.28 20.68 6.64
CA ILE A 223 -16.83 20.50 6.64
C ILE A 223 -16.20 21.39 5.55
N THR A 224 -15.13 22.07 5.90
CA THR A 224 -14.30 22.77 4.93
C THR A 224 -12.83 22.41 5.19
N MET A 225 -12.13 21.98 4.16
CA MET A 225 -10.71 21.65 4.19
C MET A 225 -9.97 22.53 3.19
N LYS A 226 -8.93 23.23 3.62
CA LYS A 226 -8.06 24.07 2.78
C LYS A 226 -6.62 23.65 2.97
N PHE A 227 -5.94 23.36 1.88
CA PHE A 227 -4.52 23.04 1.91
C PHE A 227 -3.69 24.25 1.48
N SER A 228 -2.64 24.51 2.24
CA SER A 228 -1.63 25.53 1.92
C SER A 228 -0.26 24.97 2.31
N PRO A 229 0.60 24.61 1.36
CA PRO A 229 1.91 24.06 1.68
C PRO A 229 2.69 24.95 2.65
N ASP A 230 3.44 24.35 3.55
CA ASP A 230 4.31 25.10 4.44
C ASP A 230 5.34 25.89 3.63
N TYR A 231 5.65 27.08 4.12
CA TYR A 231 6.66 27.96 3.53
C TYR A 231 6.36 28.51 2.11
N TRP A 232 5.20 28.20 1.48
CA TRP A 232 4.91 28.71 0.14
C TRP A 232 5.00 30.22 0.02
N LYS A 233 4.56 30.96 1.08
CA LYS A 233 4.66 32.44 1.15
C LYS A 233 6.11 32.90 1.22
N VAL A 234 6.93 32.19 2.00
CA VAL A 234 8.36 32.48 2.14
C VAL A 234 9.08 32.24 0.81
N SER A 235 8.76 31.15 0.13
CA SER A 235 9.29 30.84 -1.20
C SER A 235 8.94 31.90 -2.22
N LEU A 236 7.71 32.44 -2.21
CA LEU A 236 7.31 33.54 -3.09
C LEU A 236 8.09 34.82 -2.80
N ILE A 237 8.33 35.15 -1.53
CA ILE A 237 9.13 36.31 -1.14
C ILE A 237 10.56 36.18 -1.63
N ILE A 238 11.18 35.02 -1.43
CA ILE A 238 12.56 34.75 -1.89
C ILE A 238 12.64 34.82 -3.42
N THR A 239 11.68 34.23 -4.12
CA THR A 239 11.62 34.26 -5.59
C THR A 239 11.43 35.70 -6.08
N GLY A 240 10.51 36.45 -5.47
CA GLY A 240 10.29 37.86 -5.81
C GLY A 240 11.54 38.73 -5.62
N PHE A 241 12.26 38.50 -4.51
CA PHE A 241 13.53 39.20 -4.25
C PHE A 241 14.60 38.81 -5.30
N GLY A 242 14.70 37.54 -5.66
CA GLY A 242 15.62 37.07 -6.71
C GLY A 242 15.33 37.69 -8.07
N VAL A 243 14.05 37.74 -8.46
CA VAL A 243 13.63 38.41 -9.71
C VAL A 243 13.95 39.91 -9.67
N ALA A 244 13.65 40.60 -8.55
CA ALA A 244 13.96 42.03 -8.41
C ALA A 244 15.47 42.26 -8.53
N LEU A 245 16.29 41.45 -7.92
CA LEU A 245 17.76 41.52 -8.04
C LEU A 245 18.24 41.36 -9.49
N LEU A 246 17.70 40.37 -10.20
CA LEU A 246 18.02 40.15 -11.63
C LEU A 246 17.64 41.38 -12.48
N VAL A 247 16.46 41.98 -12.25
CA VAL A 247 16.04 43.17 -12.94
C VAL A 247 16.98 44.32 -12.64
N LEU A 248 17.40 44.51 -11.37
CA LEU A 248 18.36 45.54 -11.00
C LEU A 248 19.71 45.37 -11.69
N ILE A 249 20.24 44.13 -11.74
CA ILE A 249 21.49 43.81 -12.43
C ILE A 249 21.36 44.14 -13.93
N PHE A 250 20.25 43.73 -14.54
CA PHE A 250 19.98 44.03 -15.96
C PHE A 250 19.93 45.53 -16.25
N LEU A 251 19.21 46.31 -15.41
CA LEU A 251 19.12 47.76 -15.54
C LEU A 251 20.48 48.43 -15.35
N PHE A 252 21.29 47.95 -14.42
CA PHE A 252 22.63 48.46 -14.18
C PHE A 252 23.57 48.19 -15.36
N GLU A 253 23.56 47.00 -15.92
CA GLU A 253 24.32 46.64 -17.10
C GLU A 253 23.85 47.40 -18.35
N TYR A 254 22.54 47.59 -18.49
CA TYR A 254 21.96 48.39 -19.57
C TYR A 254 22.46 49.86 -19.52
N LYS A 255 22.46 50.47 -18.34
CA LYS A 255 22.97 51.84 -18.14
C LYS A 255 24.47 51.96 -18.35
N ARG A 256 25.24 50.89 -18.17
CA ARG A 256 26.68 50.88 -18.44
C ARG A 256 27.02 50.63 -19.92
N GLY A 257 26.04 50.51 -20.80
CA GLY A 257 26.24 50.30 -22.22
C GLY A 257 26.86 48.93 -22.58
N LYS A 258 26.93 48.02 -21.62
CA LYS A 258 27.31 46.63 -21.86
C LYS A 258 26.07 45.83 -22.23
N VAL A 259 25.77 45.83 -23.54
CA VAL A 259 24.85 44.81 -24.07
C VAL A 259 25.51 43.46 -23.87
N MET A 260 24.98 42.62 -22.96
CA MET A 260 25.37 41.23 -22.93
C MET A 260 25.08 40.66 -24.32
N LYS A 261 26.10 40.42 -25.12
CA LYS A 261 26.01 39.53 -26.29
C LYS A 261 25.74 38.16 -25.68
N LEU A 262 24.50 37.70 -25.74
CA LEU A 262 24.18 36.30 -25.61
C LEU A 262 25.03 35.59 -26.67
N SER A 263 26.13 35.01 -26.26
CA SER A 263 26.91 34.10 -27.08
C SER A 263 26.01 32.89 -27.29
N LEU A 264 25.32 32.89 -28.44
CA LEU A 264 24.81 31.65 -29.00
C LEU A 264 26.00 30.75 -29.16
N ILE A 265 26.10 29.75 -28.33
CA ILE A 265 27.06 28.65 -28.54
C ILE A 265 26.70 28.07 -29.90
N HIS A 266 27.48 28.42 -30.91
CA HIS A 266 27.47 27.73 -32.20
C HIS A 266 27.90 26.30 -31.90
N ILE A 267 26.96 25.38 -31.91
CA ILE A 267 27.26 23.98 -32.09
C ILE A 267 27.80 23.87 -33.49
N SER A 268 29.12 23.83 -33.60
CA SER A 268 29.79 23.54 -34.89
C SER A 268 29.32 22.14 -35.32
N GLU A 269 28.81 22.07 -36.54
CA GLU A 269 28.47 20.81 -37.20
C GLU A 269 29.62 19.83 -37.12
N PRO A 270 29.36 18.53 -36.92
CA PRO A 270 30.40 17.52 -36.95
C PRO A 270 31.01 17.47 -38.33
N THR A 271 32.31 17.64 -38.38
CA THR A 271 33.17 17.57 -39.57
C THR A 271 32.83 16.34 -40.40
N ARG A 272 32.43 16.55 -41.66
CA ARG A 272 32.30 15.50 -42.68
C ARG A 272 33.59 14.70 -42.75
N LEU A 273 33.53 13.43 -42.45
CA LEU A 273 34.55 12.46 -42.82
C LEU A 273 34.68 12.44 -44.35
N GLN A 274 35.76 12.99 -44.89
CA GLN A 274 36.14 12.75 -46.29
C GLN A 274 36.64 11.31 -46.43
N LEU A 275 35.90 10.51 -47.16
CA LEU A 275 36.36 9.26 -47.70
C LEU A 275 37.49 9.59 -48.70
N ILE A 276 38.71 9.16 -48.41
CA ILE A 276 39.77 9.06 -49.37
C ILE A 276 39.74 7.65 -49.96
N SER A 277 39.66 7.62 -51.29
CA SER A 277 39.65 6.44 -52.14
C SER A 277 40.90 5.55 -52.00
#